data_b8809d44486ff868058d263fe12917d3
#
_entry.id   b8809d44486ff868058d263fe12917d3
#
_cell.length_a   1.000
_cell.length_b   1.000
_cell.length_c   1.000
_cell.angle_alpha   90.00
_cell.angle_beta   90.00
_cell.angle_gamma   90.00
#
_symmetry.space_group_name_H-M   'P 1'
#
loop_
_entity.id
_entity.type
_entity.pdbx_description
1 polymer ?
#
loop_
_entity_poly.entity_id
_entity_poly.type
_entity_poly.pdbx_seq_one_letter_code
_entity_poly.pdbx_strand_id
1 'polypeptide(L)'
;MASAQDLRKRIKSVTNTQQITKAMKMVASARLRRAQTKAEATRPYAEKIGQILRHMSNSDLEGFESPLLDVRPVERTCYIVVGADKGLAGAFSFNVLKFAMEQLHGKSPDTYRVITAGRKPRDSMKSRGVRIDKSYAGFSDKPSYEHARTIMHEALSLYERHEVDEVIMIYTRFVNSMTQIAQAERLLPIEQPQDEVKGEEYDFMPSAVSVLEALLPKYLEITVYNGLLQSAASELGARMTAMTSATDNAGELIESLGLEYNKLRQSSITNEISEIVGGANALQ
;
A
#
# COMPACT_ATOMS: atom_id res chain seq x y z
N MET A 1 -16.69 14.11 38.67
CA MET A 1 -15.27 13.71 38.77
C MET A 1 -15.17 12.23 38.52
N ALA A 2 -14.16 11.75 37.80
CA ALA A 2 -13.99 10.30 37.59
C ALA A 2 -13.66 9.64 38.94
N SER A 3 -14.25 8.49 39.21
CA SER A 3 -13.95 7.74 40.43
C SER A 3 -12.60 7.01 40.30
N ALA A 4 -11.95 6.69 41.42
CA ALA A 4 -10.73 5.88 41.42
C ALA A 4 -10.94 4.52 40.69
N GLN A 5 -12.16 3.97 40.78
CA GLN A 5 -12.52 2.73 40.09
C GLN A 5 -12.58 2.92 38.59
N ASP A 6 -13.09 4.05 38.09
CA ASP A 6 -13.13 4.37 36.63
C ASP A 6 -11.73 4.56 36.08
N LEU A 7 -10.85 5.27 36.79
CA LEU A 7 -9.45 5.40 36.40
C LEU A 7 -8.74 4.06 36.32
N ARG A 8 -8.95 3.16 37.28
CA ARG A 8 -8.38 1.82 37.27
C ARG A 8 -8.85 1.01 36.06
N LYS A 9 -10.14 1.08 35.72
CA LYS A 9 -10.70 0.44 34.51
C LYS A 9 -10.05 1.01 33.26
N ARG A 10 -9.88 2.33 33.20
CA ARG A 10 -9.29 3.03 32.07
C ARG A 10 -7.81 2.67 31.87
N ILE A 11 -7.02 2.65 32.95
CA ILE A 11 -5.63 2.18 32.94
C ILE A 11 -5.56 0.76 32.35
N LYS A 12 -6.39 -0.16 32.85
CA LYS A 12 -6.43 -1.55 32.35
C LYS A 12 -6.76 -1.62 30.86
N SER A 13 -7.71 -0.82 30.38
CA SER A 13 -8.09 -0.76 28.96
C SER A 13 -6.94 -0.26 28.09
N VAL A 14 -6.27 0.82 28.50
CA VAL A 14 -5.13 1.40 27.77
C VAL A 14 -3.94 0.45 27.78
N THR A 15 -3.67 -0.26 28.90
CA THR A 15 -2.63 -1.28 28.97
C THR A 15 -2.88 -2.43 27.99
N ASN A 16 -4.12 -2.90 27.87
CA ASN A 16 -4.48 -3.91 26.87
C ASN A 16 -4.27 -3.37 25.44
N THR A 17 -4.67 -2.13 25.18
CA THR A 17 -4.45 -1.49 23.87
C THR A 17 -2.96 -1.38 23.55
N GLN A 18 -2.12 -1.00 24.49
CA GLN A 18 -0.66 -0.96 24.36
C GLN A 18 -0.07 -2.32 23.99
N GLN A 19 -0.54 -3.39 24.65
CA GLN A 19 -0.09 -4.75 24.33
C GLN A 19 -0.49 -5.17 22.91
N ILE A 20 -1.70 -4.82 22.47
CA ILE A 20 -2.19 -5.11 21.11
C ILE A 20 -1.35 -4.34 20.09
N THR A 21 -1.15 -3.04 20.26
CA THR A 21 -0.36 -2.22 19.32
C THR A 21 1.10 -2.68 19.25
N LYS A 22 1.69 -3.07 20.37
CA LYS A 22 3.04 -3.67 20.44
C LYS A 22 3.11 -4.99 19.65
N ALA A 23 2.12 -5.86 19.80
CA ALA A 23 2.04 -7.10 19.02
C ALA A 23 1.86 -6.82 17.52
N MET A 24 0.99 -5.87 17.15
CA MET A 24 0.80 -5.46 15.75
C MET A 24 2.06 -4.88 15.14
N LYS A 25 2.83 -4.07 15.87
CA LYS A 25 4.15 -3.58 15.46
C LYS A 25 5.09 -4.73 15.11
N MET A 26 5.21 -5.75 15.99
CA MET A 26 6.08 -6.90 15.75
C MET A 26 5.67 -7.69 14.51
N VAL A 27 4.37 -7.94 14.33
CA VAL A 27 3.84 -8.63 13.15
C VAL A 27 4.10 -7.82 11.87
N ALA A 28 3.86 -6.50 11.90
CA ALA A 28 4.12 -5.62 10.76
C ALA A 28 5.61 -5.62 10.38
N SER A 29 6.53 -5.53 11.35
CA SER A 29 7.98 -5.59 11.13
C SER A 29 8.42 -6.91 10.50
N ALA A 30 7.93 -8.05 10.99
CA ALA A 30 8.26 -9.36 10.43
C ALA A 30 7.75 -9.52 8.99
N ARG A 31 6.55 -9.02 8.69
CA ARG A 31 5.97 -9.04 7.34
C ARG A 31 6.70 -8.08 6.39
N LEU A 32 7.07 -6.89 6.87
CA LEU A 32 7.84 -5.91 6.10
C LEU A 32 9.15 -6.53 5.61
N ARG A 33 9.91 -7.16 6.51
CA ARG A 33 11.15 -7.83 6.14
C ARG A 33 10.94 -8.89 5.05
N ARG A 34 9.87 -9.69 5.16
CA ARG A 34 9.54 -10.69 4.12
C ARG A 34 9.15 -10.05 2.78
N ALA A 35 8.41 -8.93 2.81
CA ALA A 35 8.04 -8.20 1.60
C ALA A 35 9.28 -7.62 0.90
N GLN A 36 10.21 -7.05 1.66
CA GLN A 36 11.50 -6.55 1.15
C GLN A 36 12.33 -7.66 0.52
N THR A 37 12.52 -8.79 1.21
CA THR A 37 13.27 -9.94 0.66
C THR A 37 12.65 -10.43 -0.66
N LYS A 38 11.31 -10.44 -0.78
CA LYS A 38 10.65 -10.81 -2.03
C LYS A 38 10.87 -9.78 -3.14
N ALA A 39 10.78 -8.49 -2.83
CA ALA A 39 11.04 -7.43 -3.78
C ALA A 39 12.49 -7.47 -4.30
N GLU A 40 13.45 -7.68 -3.41
CA GLU A 40 14.87 -7.87 -3.75
C GLU A 40 15.08 -9.11 -4.62
N ALA A 41 14.43 -10.23 -4.32
CA ALA A 41 14.54 -11.46 -5.10
C ALA A 41 13.94 -11.33 -6.51
N THR A 42 12.95 -10.48 -6.71
CA THR A 42 12.28 -10.27 -8.00
C THR A 42 13.02 -9.25 -8.88
N ARG A 43 13.79 -8.36 -8.26
CA ARG A 43 14.48 -7.26 -8.93
C ARG A 43 15.42 -7.71 -10.07
N PRO A 44 16.32 -8.70 -9.89
CA PRO A 44 17.25 -9.12 -10.96
C PRO A 44 16.50 -9.60 -12.21
N TYR A 45 15.37 -10.27 -12.02
CA TYR A 45 14.55 -10.76 -13.13
C TYR A 45 13.91 -9.60 -13.91
N ALA A 46 13.33 -8.62 -13.21
CA ALA A 46 12.74 -7.43 -13.83
C ALA A 46 13.80 -6.60 -14.58
N GLU A 47 14.98 -6.43 -13.98
CA GLU A 47 16.12 -5.74 -14.60
C GLU A 47 16.59 -6.45 -15.87
N LYS A 48 16.69 -7.80 -15.83
CA LYS A 48 17.16 -8.59 -16.99
C LYS A 48 16.16 -8.55 -18.14
N ILE A 49 14.85 -8.67 -17.86
CA ILE A 49 13.82 -8.50 -18.90
C ILE A 49 13.88 -7.09 -19.49
N GLY A 50 13.98 -6.07 -18.65
CA GLY A 50 14.12 -4.69 -19.13
C GLY A 50 15.39 -4.47 -19.97
N GLN A 51 16.50 -5.14 -19.66
CA GLN A 51 17.70 -5.15 -20.49
C GLN A 51 17.45 -5.81 -21.85
N ILE A 52 16.84 -6.99 -21.88
CA ILE A 52 16.51 -7.72 -23.11
C ILE A 52 15.62 -6.85 -24.01
N LEU A 53 14.56 -6.26 -23.43
CA LEU A 53 13.68 -5.36 -24.18
C LEU A 53 14.42 -4.16 -24.77
N ARG A 54 15.38 -3.57 -24.08
CA ARG A 54 16.24 -2.49 -24.58
C ARG A 54 17.13 -2.93 -25.74
N HIS A 55 17.73 -4.11 -25.64
CA HIS A 55 18.56 -4.65 -26.74
C HIS A 55 17.72 -4.97 -27.99
N MET A 56 16.51 -5.49 -27.79
CA MET A 56 15.62 -5.82 -28.91
C MET A 56 15.08 -4.59 -29.64
N SER A 57 14.93 -3.44 -28.96
CA SER A 57 14.50 -2.19 -29.63
C SER A 57 15.55 -1.63 -30.57
N ASN A 58 16.82 -1.98 -30.39
CA ASN A 58 17.95 -1.59 -31.26
C ASN A 58 18.26 -2.65 -32.32
N SER A 59 17.65 -3.83 -32.27
CA SER A 59 17.78 -4.87 -33.28
C SER A 59 16.85 -4.58 -34.44
N ASP A 60 17.19 -5.04 -35.66
CA ASP A 60 16.37 -4.92 -36.87
C ASP A 60 15.00 -5.60 -36.71
N LEU A 61 14.10 -4.96 -35.93
CA LEU A 61 12.69 -5.34 -35.79
C LEU A 61 11.86 -4.67 -36.92
N GLU A 62 12.42 -4.56 -38.11
CA GLU A 62 11.69 -4.04 -39.27
C GLU A 62 10.40 -4.86 -39.46
N GLY A 63 9.25 -4.19 -39.27
CA GLY A 63 7.94 -4.78 -39.45
C GLY A 63 7.31 -5.47 -38.23
N PHE A 64 7.90 -5.36 -37.03
CA PHE A 64 7.23 -5.87 -35.82
C PHE A 64 6.19 -4.84 -35.32
N GLU A 65 4.93 -5.19 -35.49
CA GLU A 65 3.79 -4.44 -34.95
C GLU A 65 3.22 -5.18 -33.74
N SER A 66 3.32 -4.58 -32.55
CA SER A 66 2.67 -5.08 -31.35
C SER A 66 1.69 -4.05 -30.81
N PRO A 67 0.44 -4.41 -30.54
CA PRO A 67 -0.52 -3.49 -29.92
C PRO A 67 -0.02 -2.90 -28.59
N LEU A 68 0.90 -3.59 -27.90
CA LEU A 68 1.45 -3.17 -26.61
C LEU A 68 2.48 -2.03 -26.71
N LEU A 69 3.04 -1.84 -27.89
CA LEU A 69 4.03 -0.80 -28.20
C LEU A 69 3.40 0.37 -28.97
N ASP A 70 2.18 0.21 -29.46
CA ASP A 70 1.50 1.20 -30.32
C ASP A 70 1.09 2.43 -29.50
N VAL A 71 1.69 3.58 -29.85
CA VAL A 71 1.41 4.87 -29.23
C VAL A 71 0.28 5.54 -30.00
N ARG A 72 -0.91 5.56 -29.42
CA ARG A 72 -2.11 6.17 -29.99
C ARG A 72 -2.56 7.39 -29.18
N PRO A 73 -3.40 8.28 -29.75
CA PRO A 73 -3.98 9.40 -28.99
C PRO A 73 -4.77 8.86 -27.78
N VAL A 74 -4.48 9.41 -26.58
CA VAL A 74 -5.09 8.95 -25.33
C VAL A 74 -6.44 9.67 -25.15
N GLU A 75 -7.52 8.95 -25.37
CA GLU A 75 -8.88 9.40 -25.09
C GLU A 75 -9.38 8.81 -23.77
N ARG A 76 -9.01 7.55 -23.49
CA ARG A 76 -9.46 6.81 -22.30
C ARG A 76 -8.29 6.12 -21.58
N THR A 77 -8.21 6.30 -20.27
CA THR A 77 -7.15 5.75 -19.43
C THR A 77 -7.68 4.71 -18.46
N CYS A 78 -7.03 3.56 -18.33
CA CYS A 78 -7.27 2.61 -17.26
C CYS A 78 -6.34 2.88 -16.08
N TYR A 79 -6.91 3.12 -14.89
CA TYR A 79 -6.15 3.29 -13.65
C TYR A 79 -6.22 2.03 -12.79
N ILE A 80 -5.06 1.42 -12.51
CA ILE A 80 -4.91 0.35 -11.54
C ILE A 80 -4.49 0.99 -10.21
N VAL A 81 -5.41 1.08 -9.24
CA VAL A 81 -5.14 1.74 -7.95
C VAL A 81 -4.84 0.69 -6.88
N VAL A 82 -3.57 0.66 -6.44
CA VAL A 82 -3.08 -0.30 -5.46
C VAL A 82 -3.09 0.32 -4.06
N GLY A 83 -3.76 -0.34 -3.10
CA GLY A 83 -3.81 0.12 -1.73
C GLY A 83 -4.09 -0.99 -0.72
N ALA A 84 -4.35 -0.61 0.53
CA ALA A 84 -4.52 -1.55 1.64
C ALA A 84 -5.89 -2.23 1.68
N ASP A 85 -5.92 -3.46 2.23
CA ASP A 85 -7.15 -4.12 2.66
C ASP A 85 -7.59 -3.70 4.06
N LYS A 86 -6.64 -3.35 4.93
CA LYS A 86 -6.84 -3.08 6.36
C LYS A 86 -6.45 -1.64 6.69
N GLY A 87 -7.01 -1.12 7.77
CA GLY A 87 -6.63 0.17 8.34
C GLY A 87 -5.39 0.10 9.24
N LEU A 88 -5.23 1.11 10.06
CA LEU A 88 -4.16 1.26 11.05
C LEU A 88 -2.74 1.31 10.44
N ALA A 89 -2.64 1.82 9.22
CA ALA A 89 -1.37 2.04 8.50
C ALA A 89 -1.08 3.55 8.33
N GLY A 90 -1.33 4.35 9.36
CA GLY A 90 -1.11 5.79 9.31
C GLY A 90 -1.82 6.46 8.14
N ALA A 91 -1.12 7.34 7.44
CA ALA A 91 -1.61 8.08 6.28
C ALA A 91 -1.54 7.30 4.95
N PHE A 92 -1.03 6.07 4.93
CA PHE A 92 -0.79 5.29 3.71
C PHE A 92 -2.00 5.26 2.77
N SER A 93 -3.16 4.80 3.27
CA SER A 93 -4.38 4.69 2.46
C SER A 93 -4.92 6.04 2.00
N PHE A 94 -4.76 7.07 2.83
CA PHE A 94 -5.17 8.43 2.49
C PHE A 94 -4.30 9.01 1.37
N ASN A 95 -2.99 8.85 1.45
CA ASN A 95 -2.04 9.39 0.47
C ASN A 95 -2.24 8.78 -0.92
N VAL A 96 -2.40 7.45 -1.01
CA VAL A 96 -2.71 6.77 -2.27
C VAL A 96 -4.03 7.25 -2.86
N LEU A 97 -5.07 7.34 -2.02
CA LEU A 97 -6.37 7.78 -2.47
C LEU A 97 -6.34 9.24 -2.96
N LYS A 98 -5.68 10.13 -2.19
CA LYS A 98 -5.51 11.54 -2.56
C LYS A 98 -4.84 11.64 -3.93
N PHE A 99 -3.72 10.95 -4.12
CA PHE A 99 -2.99 10.94 -5.37
C PHE A 99 -3.85 10.39 -6.53
N ALA A 100 -4.58 9.28 -6.30
CA ALA A 100 -5.47 8.71 -7.32
C ALA A 100 -6.59 9.69 -7.70
N MET A 101 -7.19 10.38 -6.73
CA MET A 101 -8.24 11.37 -7.00
C MET A 101 -7.70 12.61 -7.72
N GLU A 102 -6.45 13.01 -7.46
CA GLU A 102 -5.78 14.08 -8.22
C GLU A 102 -5.60 13.71 -9.70
N GLN A 103 -5.28 12.43 -10.00
CA GLN A 103 -5.18 11.94 -11.38
C GLN A 103 -6.53 11.91 -12.11
N LEU A 104 -7.64 11.76 -11.38
CA LEU A 104 -9.00 11.77 -11.93
C LEU A 104 -9.63 13.15 -11.96
N HIS A 105 -9.03 14.13 -11.30
CA HIS A 105 -9.60 15.47 -11.18
C HIS A 105 -9.79 16.14 -12.56
N GLY A 106 -11.00 16.65 -12.80
CA GLY A 106 -11.35 17.31 -14.06
C GLY A 106 -11.61 16.37 -15.23
N LYS A 107 -11.49 15.04 -15.06
CA LYS A 107 -11.78 14.06 -16.10
C LYS A 107 -13.25 13.64 -16.06
N SER A 108 -13.87 13.47 -17.23
CA SER A 108 -15.20 12.90 -17.36
C SER A 108 -15.19 11.41 -16.97
N PRO A 109 -16.23 10.89 -16.30
CA PRO A 109 -16.32 9.47 -15.94
C PRO A 109 -16.21 8.50 -17.11
N ASP A 110 -16.50 8.94 -18.33
CA ASP A 110 -16.41 8.13 -19.54
C ASP A 110 -14.99 8.03 -20.11
N THR A 111 -14.09 8.94 -19.67
CA THR A 111 -12.70 8.99 -20.15
C THR A 111 -11.74 8.12 -19.32
N TYR A 112 -12.24 7.39 -18.33
CA TYR A 112 -11.39 6.50 -17.56
C TYR A 112 -12.11 5.23 -17.10
N ARG A 113 -11.33 4.21 -16.84
CA ARG A 113 -11.71 2.96 -16.17
C ARG A 113 -10.88 2.79 -14.91
N VAL A 114 -11.43 2.14 -13.88
CA VAL A 114 -10.72 1.95 -12.60
C VAL A 114 -10.76 0.50 -12.18
N ILE A 115 -9.57 -0.05 -11.97
CA ILE A 115 -9.34 -1.36 -11.35
C ILE A 115 -8.72 -1.09 -9.98
N THR A 116 -9.26 -1.67 -8.91
CA THR A 116 -8.70 -1.50 -7.56
C THR A 116 -8.10 -2.79 -7.05
N ALA A 117 -6.89 -2.69 -6.47
CA ALA A 117 -6.24 -3.74 -5.71
C ALA A 117 -6.19 -3.32 -4.23
N GLY A 118 -7.15 -3.82 -3.44
CA GLY A 118 -7.34 -3.48 -2.02
C GLY A 118 -8.76 -2.96 -1.72
N ARG A 119 -9.24 -3.26 -0.51
CA ARG A 119 -10.57 -2.82 -0.07
C ARG A 119 -10.65 -1.32 0.17
N LYS A 120 -9.59 -0.73 0.75
CA LYS A 120 -9.59 0.70 1.10
C LYS A 120 -9.74 1.63 -0.11
N PRO A 121 -8.94 1.46 -1.20
CA PRO A 121 -9.15 2.28 -2.39
C PRO A 121 -10.54 2.04 -3.00
N ARG A 122 -10.99 0.78 -3.11
CA ARG A 122 -12.34 0.47 -3.61
C ARG A 122 -13.43 1.23 -2.86
N ASP A 123 -13.49 1.05 -1.54
CA ASP A 123 -14.57 1.61 -0.71
C ASP A 123 -14.53 3.14 -0.70
N SER A 124 -13.33 3.71 -0.63
CA SER A 124 -13.14 5.15 -0.60
C SER A 124 -13.40 5.84 -1.94
N MET A 125 -13.06 5.22 -3.06
CA MET A 125 -13.35 5.76 -4.40
C MET A 125 -14.85 5.62 -4.71
N LYS A 126 -15.46 4.47 -4.38
CA LYS A 126 -16.89 4.24 -4.53
C LYS A 126 -17.73 5.25 -3.73
N SER A 127 -17.32 5.57 -2.49
CA SER A 127 -18.01 6.58 -1.67
C SER A 127 -17.91 8.01 -2.23
N ARG A 128 -16.98 8.27 -3.15
CA ARG A 128 -16.82 9.54 -3.88
C ARG A 128 -17.46 9.53 -5.27
N GLY A 129 -18.24 8.50 -5.59
CA GLY A 129 -18.95 8.40 -6.85
C GLY A 129 -18.10 7.91 -8.03
N VAL A 130 -16.86 7.45 -7.79
CA VAL A 130 -16.03 6.87 -8.84
C VAL A 130 -16.55 5.48 -9.18
N ARG A 131 -16.79 5.23 -10.47
CA ARG A 131 -17.16 3.91 -10.98
C ARG A 131 -15.94 3.00 -10.93
N ILE A 132 -16.09 1.83 -10.29
CA ILE A 132 -15.07 0.78 -10.22
C ILE A 132 -15.49 -0.36 -11.16
N ASP A 133 -14.67 -0.64 -12.16
CA ASP A 133 -14.94 -1.70 -13.13
C ASP A 133 -14.60 -3.08 -12.54
N LYS A 134 -13.45 -3.20 -11.89
CA LYS A 134 -13.03 -4.44 -11.19
C LYS A 134 -12.37 -4.13 -9.85
N SER A 135 -12.48 -5.06 -8.92
CA SER A 135 -11.87 -4.94 -7.60
C SER A 135 -11.32 -6.26 -7.11
N TYR A 136 -10.06 -6.24 -6.76
CA TYR A 136 -9.33 -7.37 -6.16
C TYR A 136 -8.94 -7.01 -4.74
N ALA A 137 -9.06 -7.95 -3.79
CA ALA A 137 -8.81 -7.67 -2.38
C ALA A 137 -8.39 -8.93 -1.61
N GLY A 138 -7.86 -8.74 -0.40
CA GLY A 138 -7.52 -9.82 0.52
C GLY A 138 -6.04 -10.22 0.49
N PHE A 139 -5.21 -9.55 -0.29
CA PHE A 139 -3.80 -9.90 -0.48
C PHE A 139 -2.83 -8.70 -0.31
N SER A 140 -3.30 -7.52 0.12
CA SER A 140 -2.47 -6.31 0.15
C SER A 140 -1.18 -6.46 0.97
N ASP A 141 -1.22 -7.22 2.07
CA ASP A 141 -0.06 -7.48 2.94
C ASP A 141 0.77 -8.73 2.53
N LYS A 142 0.31 -9.47 1.52
CA LYS A 142 0.99 -10.68 1.00
C LYS A 142 0.64 -10.92 -0.47
N PRO A 143 1.02 -10.01 -1.39
CA PRO A 143 0.77 -10.21 -2.80
C PRO A 143 1.56 -11.40 -3.36
N SER A 144 1.00 -12.02 -4.41
CA SER A 144 1.62 -13.07 -5.21
C SER A 144 1.67 -12.66 -6.67
N TYR A 145 2.50 -13.34 -7.45
CA TYR A 145 2.58 -13.15 -8.88
C TYR A 145 1.23 -13.40 -9.59
N GLU A 146 0.46 -14.41 -9.14
CA GLU A 146 -0.87 -14.70 -9.69
C GLU A 146 -1.86 -13.53 -9.51
N HIS A 147 -1.76 -12.79 -8.41
CA HIS A 147 -2.57 -11.59 -8.24
C HIS A 147 -2.21 -10.51 -9.27
N ALA A 148 -0.92 -10.29 -9.51
CA ALA A 148 -0.44 -9.34 -10.51
C ALA A 148 -0.88 -9.74 -11.92
N ARG A 149 -0.70 -11.02 -12.26
CA ARG A 149 -1.14 -11.61 -13.53
C ARG A 149 -2.63 -11.40 -13.78
N THR A 150 -3.46 -11.69 -12.78
CA THR A 150 -4.93 -11.53 -12.90
C THR A 150 -5.31 -10.05 -13.12
N ILE A 151 -4.68 -9.12 -12.38
CA ILE A 151 -4.93 -7.68 -12.51
C ILE A 151 -4.47 -7.19 -13.88
N MET A 152 -3.26 -7.60 -14.31
CA MET A 152 -2.72 -7.17 -15.60
C MET A 152 -3.52 -7.71 -16.77
N HIS A 153 -3.96 -8.97 -16.71
CA HIS A 153 -4.79 -9.58 -17.75
C HIS A 153 -6.11 -8.84 -17.95
N GLU A 154 -6.75 -8.37 -16.88
CA GLU A 154 -7.97 -7.55 -16.99
C GLU A 154 -7.67 -6.21 -17.69
N ALA A 155 -6.60 -5.53 -17.28
CA ALA A 155 -6.20 -4.25 -17.90
C ALA A 155 -5.78 -4.42 -19.36
N LEU A 156 -5.04 -5.50 -19.65
CA LEU A 156 -4.63 -5.86 -21.01
C LEU A 156 -5.83 -6.14 -21.93
N SER A 157 -6.82 -6.88 -21.43
CA SER A 157 -8.06 -7.13 -22.15
C SER A 157 -8.83 -5.87 -22.52
N LEU A 158 -8.86 -4.86 -21.65
CA LEU A 158 -9.45 -3.55 -21.95
C LEU A 158 -8.65 -2.80 -23.03
N TYR A 159 -7.32 -2.88 -22.97
CA TYR A 159 -6.42 -2.24 -23.91
C TYR A 159 -6.50 -2.87 -25.32
N GLU A 160 -6.48 -4.18 -25.43
CA GLU A 160 -6.59 -4.93 -26.67
C GLU A 160 -7.95 -4.74 -27.37
N ARG A 161 -9.04 -4.58 -26.59
CA ARG A 161 -10.37 -4.26 -27.12
C ARG A 161 -10.56 -2.79 -27.50
N HIS A 162 -9.52 -1.98 -27.41
CA HIS A 162 -9.60 -0.53 -27.63
C HIS A 162 -10.62 0.18 -26.72
N GLU A 163 -10.92 -0.37 -25.54
CA GLU A 163 -11.77 0.29 -24.55
C GLU A 163 -11.00 1.35 -23.78
N VAL A 164 -9.66 1.23 -23.73
CA VAL A 164 -8.73 2.21 -23.17
C VAL A 164 -7.48 2.31 -24.03
N ASP A 165 -6.84 3.48 -24.03
CA ASP A 165 -5.68 3.83 -24.85
C ASP A 165 -4.40 3.89 -24.04
N GLU A 166 -4.53 3.90 -22.70
CA GLU A 166 -3.43 3.96 -21.77
C GLU A 166 -3.77 3.17 -20.50
N VAL A 167 -2.76 2.53 -19.89
CA VAL A 167 -2.89 1.87 -18.59
C VAL A 167 -1.85 2.45 -17.63
N ILE A 168 -2.32 3.01 -16.54
CA ILE A 168 -1.48 3.61 -15.48
C ILE A 168 -1.71 2.86 -14.17
N MET A 169 -0.63 2.42 -13.53
CA MET A 169 -0.66 1.88 -12.18
C MET A 169 -0.33 2.97 -11.17
N ILE A 170 -1.21 3.16 -10.18
CA ILE A 170 -1.02 4.05 -9.04
C ILE A 170 -0.73 3.19 -7.83
N TYR A 171 0.46 3.36 -7.25
CA TYR A 171 0.92 2.59 -6.11
C TYR A 171 1.84 3.42 -5.21
N THR A 172 2.24 2.86 -4.08
CA THR A 172 3.18 3.52 -3.17
C THR A 172 4.54 2.87 -3.24
N ARG A 173 5.54 3.64 -3.65
CA ARG A 173 6.95 3.22 -3.63
C ARG A 173 7.47 3.29 -2.20
N PHE A 174 8.09 2.21 -1.77
CA PHE A 174 8.76 2.12 -0.48
C PHE A 174 10.17 2.73 -0.56
N VAL A 175 10.42 3.76 0.21
CA VAL A 175 11.77 4.34 0.37
C VAL A 175 12.39 3.83 1.66
N ASN A 176 11.68 4.01 2.78
CA ASN A 176 12.02 3.48 4.10
C ASN A 176 10.77 3.44 4.99
N SER A 177 10.89 2.99 6.23
CA SER A 177 9.76 2.85 7.16
C SER A 177 9.06 4.17 7.49
N MET A 178 9.73 5.31 7.31
CA MET A 178 9.17 6.64 7.58
C MET A 178 8.67 7.34 6.31
N THR A 179 9.25 7.00 5.15
CA THR A 179 8.99 7.69 3.88
C THR A 179 8.44 6.70 2.86
N GLN A 180 7.20 6.94 2.42
CA GLN A 180 6.54 6.21 1.35
C GLN A 180 5.92 7.24 0.39
N ILE A 181 6.11 7.03 -0.91
CA ILE A 181 5.74 8.00 -1.94
C ILE A 181 4.69 7.36 -2.87
N ALA A 182 3.49 7.95 -2.90
CA ALA A 182 2.49 7.59 -3.90
C ALA A 182 2.93 8.10 -5.27
N GLN A 183 2.89 7.24 -6.28
CA GLN A 183 3.30 7.55 -7.63
C GLN A 183 2.43 6.84 -8.67
N ALA A 184 2.47 7.35 -9.90
CA ALA A 184 1.89 6.73 -11.07
C ALA A 184 3.00 6.19 -11.97
N GLU A 185 2.77 5.03 -12.55
CA GLU A 185 3.66 4.37 -13.51
C GLU A 185 2.83 3.92 -14.71
N ARG A 186 3.21 4.38 -15.90
CA ARG A 186 2.56 3.96 -17.13
C ARG A 186 3.00 2.55 -17.49
N LEU A 187 2.02 1.66 -17.66
CA LEU A 187 2.23 0.27 -18.06
C LEU A 187 2.05 0.08 -19.55
N LEU A 188 1.04 0.72 -20.12
CA LEU A 188 0.73 0.67 -21.56
C LEU A 188 0.42 2.07 -22.10
N PRO A 189 0.84 2.38 -23.33
CA PRO A 189 1.79 1.61 -24.13
C PRO A 189 3.16 1.49 -23.44
N ILE A 190 3.88 0.40 -23.72
CA ILE A 190 5.23 0.19 -23.17
C ILE A 190 6.16 1.21 -23.83
N GLU A 191 6.85 2.01 -23.01
CA GLU A 191 7.85 2.94 -23.51
C GLU A 191 9.05 2.17 -24.05
N GLN A 192 9.38 2.41 -25.31
CA GLN A 192 10.62 1.91 -25.87
C GLN A 192 11.77 2.78 -25.31
N PRO A 193 12.75 2.17 -24.62
CA PRO A 193 13.91 2.91 -24.14
C PRO A 193 14.69 3.45 -25.35
N GLN A 194 14.97 4.76 -25.37
CA GLN A 194 15.73 5.41 -26.45
C GLN A 194 17.26 5.29 -26.28
N ASP A 195 17.71 4.73 -25.14
CA ASP A 195 19.13 4.63 -24.86
C ASP A 195 19.76 3.46 -25.62
N GLU A 196 20.78 3.73 -26.43
CA GLU A 196 21.66 2.70 -27.00
C GLU A 196 22.40 1.97 -25.88
N VAL A 197 21.97 0.76 -25.54
CA VAL A 197 22.71 -0.09 -24.62
C VAL A 197 23.82 -0.77 -25.40
N LYS A 198 25.05 -0.28 -25.24
CA LYS A 198 26.25 -1.04 -25.63
C LYS A 198 26.41 -2.22 -24.68
N GLY A 199 26.11 -3.41 -25.11
CA GLY A 199 26.12 -4.61 -24.27
C GLY A 199 26.23 -5.90 -25.10
N GLU A 200 26.05 -7.01 -24.41
CA GLU A 200 26.10 -8.36 -24.97
C GLU A 200 25.14 -8.52 -26.14
N GLU A 201 25.61 -9.05 -27.27
CA GLU A 201 24.76 -9.49 -28.37
C GLU A 201 23.98 -10.73 -27.92
N TYR A 202 22.66 -10.72 -28.15
CA TYR A 202 21.81 -11.86 -27.85
C TYR A 202 21.40 -12.59 -29.15
N ASP A 203 21.59 -13.92 -29.16
CA ASP A 203 21.01 -14.77 -30.19
C ASP A 203 19.58 -15.15 -29.78
N PHE A 204 18.59 -14.72 -30.58
CA PHE A 204 17.18 -14.98 -30.33
C PHE A 204 16.71 -16.23 -31.08
N MET A 205 16.23 -17.25 -30.37
CA MET A 205 15.64 -18.46 -30.94
C MET A 205 14.17 -18.59 -30.57
N PRO A 206 13.24 -18.87 -31.50
CA PRO A 206 13.45 -19.06 -32.94
C PRO A 206 13.63 -17.74 -33.72
N SER A 207 13.16 -16.60 -33.19
CA SER A 207 13.31 -15.25 -33.75
C SER A 207 13.14 -14.19 -32.67
N ALA A 208 13.68 -13.01 -32.90
CA ALA A 208 13.52 -11.85 -31.99
C ALA A 208 12.04 -11.52 -31.77
N VAL A 209 11.23 -11.53 -32.83
CA VAL A 209 9.78 -11.28 -32.80
C VAL A 209 9.06 -12.25 -31.86
N SER A 210 9.26 -13.56 -32.02
CA SER A 210 8.59 -14.56 -31.17
C SER A 210 8.98 -14.45 -29.69
N VAL A 211 10.23 -14.10 -29.42
CA VAL A 211 10.71 -13.87 -28.05
C VAL A 211 10.07 -12.61 -27.46
N LEU A 212 9.96 -11.53 -28.25
CA LEU A 212 9.34 -10.28 -27.82
C LEU A 212 7.85 -10.46 -27.50
N GLU A 213 7.09 -11.12 -28.37
CA GLU A 213 5.68 -11.46 -28.14
C GLU A 213 5.45 -12.21 -26.83
N ALA A 214 6.36 -13.12 -26.49
CA ALA A 214 6.30 -13.87 -25.25
C ALA A 214 6.76 -13.08 -24.00
N LEU A 215 7.67 -12.12 -24.17
CA LEU A 215 8.26 -11.35 -23.06
C LEU A 215 7.44 -10.12 -22.66
N LEU A 216 6.82 -9.42 -23.62
CA LEU A 216 6.08 -8.18 -23.33
C LEU A 216 4.96 -8.38 -22.28
N PRO A 217 4.07 -9.39 -22.37
CA PRO A 217 3.07 -9.64 -21.34
C PRO A 217 3.70 -9.96 -19.98
N LYS A 218 4.78 -10.76 -19.96
CA LYS A 218 5.50 -11.12 -18.74
C LYS A 218 6.16 -9.91 -18.08
N TYR A 219 6.72 -9.01 -18.88
CA TYR A 219 7.28 -7.76 -18.38
C TYR A 219 6.22 -6.94 -17.63
N LEU A 220 5.03 -6.78 -18.22
CA LEU A 220 3.91 -6.08 -17.60
C LEU A 220 3.46 -6.75 -16.29
N GLU A 221 3.30 -8.08 -16.30
CA GLU A 221 2.92 -8.84 -15.10
C GLU A 221 3.93 -8.65 -13.96
N ILE A 222 5.23 -8.63 -14.28
CA ILE A 222 6.30 -8.43 -13.30
C ILE A 222 6.33 -7.00 -12.80
N THR A 223 6.13 -6.03 -13.67
CA THR A 223 6.04 -4.61 -13.29
C THR A 223 4.90 -4.39 -12.30
N VAL A 224 3.71 -4.95 -12.60
CA VAL A 224 2.57 -4.92 -11.67
C VAL A 224 2.91 -5.65 -10.37
N TYR A 225 3.56 -6.81 -10.43
CA TYR A 225 3.96 -7.55 -9.23
C TYR A 225 4.92 -6.75 -8.35
N ASN A 226 5.91 -6.08 -8.95
CA ASN A 226 6.82 -5.20 -8.23
C ASN A 226 6.06 -4.02 -7.58
N GLY A 227 5.12 -3.39 -8.28
CA GLY A 227 4.27 -2.34 -7.71
C GLY A 227 3.44 -2.84 -6.53
N LEU A 228 2.88 -4.05 -6.60
CA LEU A 228 2.17 -4.68 -5.48
C LEU A 228 3.10 -4.95 -4.29
N LEU A 229 4.33 -5.43 -4.51
CA LEU A 229 5.32 -5.67 -3.45
C LEU A 229 5.78 -4.37 -2.80
N GLN A 230 6.04 -3.33 -3.59
CA GLN A 230 6.40 -1.99 -3.11
C GLN A 230 5.28 -1.40 -2.25
N SER A 231 4.03 -1.52 -2.71
CA SER A 231 2.86 -1.06 -1.97
C SER A 231 2.66 -1.83 -0.67
N ALA A 232 2.86 -3.16 -0.68
CA ALA A 232 2.80 -4.00 0.52
C ALA A 232 3.88 -3.61 1.55
N ALA A 233 5.12 -3.40 1.10
CA ALA A 233 6.21 -2.94 1.97
C ALA A 233 5.89 -1.54 2.57
N SER A 234 5.35 -0.64 1.77
CA SER A 234 4.93 0.70 2.18
C SER A 234 3.81 0.65 3.23
N GLU A 235 2.77 -0.16 3.00
CA GLU A 235 1.68 -0.41 3.95
C GLU A 235 2.20 -0.94 5.29
N LEU A 236 3.08 -1.94 5.25
CA LEU A 236 3.64 -2.57 6.44
C LEU A 236 4.60 -1.65 7.19
N GLY A 237 5.40 -0.84 6.48
CA GLY A 237 6.25 0.20 7.06
C GLY A 237 5.45 1.28 7.77
N ALA A 238 4.43 1.83 7.10
CA ALA A 238 3.53 2.82 7.68
C ALA A 238 2.76 2.26 8.90
N ARG A 239 2.32 1.01 8.83
CA ARG A 239 1.67 0.33 9.97
C ARG A 239 2.62 0.15 11.14
N MET A 240 3.86 -0.26 10.90
CA MET A 240 4.87 -0.42 11.94
C MET A 240 5.12 0.91 12.67
N THR A 241 5.29 2.00 11.93
CA THR A 241 5.49 3.35 12.50
C THR A 241 4.25 3.81 13.28
N ALA A 242 3.05 3.66 12.71
CA ALA A 242 1.80 4.02 13.38
C ALA A 242 1.58 3.24 14.69
N MET A 243 1.90 1.94 14.69
CA MET A 243 1.78 1.11 15.90
C MET A 243 2.87 1.42 16.92
N THR A 244 4.05 1.86 16.50
CA THR A 244 5.09 2.37 17.42
C THR A 244 4.56 3.59 18.15
N SER A 245 4.12 4.63 17.42
CA SER A 245 3.58 5.84 18.04
C SER A 245 2.35 5.56 18.93
N ALA A 246 1.46 4.65 18.51
CA ALA A 246 0.31 4.26 19.32
C ALA A 246 0.71 3.55 20.62
N THR A 247 1.78 2.75 20.61
CA THR A 247 2.29 2.05 21.80
C THR A 247 2.93 3.04 22.77
N ASP A 248 3.70 3.99 22.25
CA ASP A 248 4.39 5.00 23.04
C ASP A 248 3.37 5.98 23.68
N ASN A 249 2.41 6.49 22.91
CA ASN A 249 1.32 7.35 23.43
C ASN A 249 0.47 6.61 24.47
N ALA A 250 0.24 5.31 24.33
CA ALA A 250 -0.47 4.52 25.33
C ALA A 250 0.34 4.41 26.62
N GLY A 251 1.67 4.31 26.54
CA GLY A 251 2.57 4.33 27.70
C GLY A 251 2.47 5.63 28.49
N GLU A 252 2.59 6.76 27.80
CA GLU A 252 2.46 8.08 28.41
C GLU A 252 1.08 8.30 29.07
N LEU A 253 0.01 7.82 28.42
CA LEU A 253 -1.33 7.91 28.99
C LEU A 253 -1.50 7.02 30.23
N ILE A 254 -0.89 5.84 30.28
CA ILE A 254 -0.90 4.96 31.46
C ILE A 254 -0.20 5.64 32.64
N GLU A 255 0.95 6.27 32.40
CA GLU A 255 1.69 7.00 33.42
C GLU A 255 0.87 8.19 33.97
N SER A 256 0.31 9.01 33.10
CA SER A 256 -0.53 10.15 33.47
C SER A 256 -1.75 9.72 34.30
N LEU A 257 -2.49 8.69 33.83
CA LEU A 257 -3.64 8.16 34.55
C LEU A 257 -3.24 7.51 35.89
N GLY A 258 -2.04 6.92 35.97
CA GLY A 258 -1.48 6.36 37.20
C GLY A 258 -1.24 7.41 38.27
N LEU A 259 -0.68 8.54 37.88
CA LEU A 259 -0.48 9.69 38.80
C LEU A 259 -1.83 10.23 39.30
N GLU A 260 -2.81 10.41 38.40
CA GLU A 260 -4.15 10.87 38.77
C GLU A 260 -4.85 9.88 39.72
N TYR A 261 -4.77 8.59 39.44
CA TYR A 261 -5.30 7.53 40.30
C TYR A 261 -4.69 7.56 41.71
N ASN A 262 -3.36 7.68 41.82
CA ASN A 262 -2.68 7.73 43.10
C ASN A 262 -3.08 8.97 43.91
N LYS A 263 -3.22 10.14 43.24
CA LYS A 263 -3.71 11.36 43.89
C LYS A 263 -5.13 11.20 44.45
N LEU A 264 -6.04 10.67 43.64
CA LEU A 264 -7.43 10.42 44.07
C LEU A 264 -7.49 9.39 45.17
N ARG A 265 -6.71 8.31 45.10
CA ARG A 265 -6.65 7.27 46.15
C ARG A 265 -6.19 7.87 47.48
N GLN A 266 -5.11 8.69 47.46
CA GLN A 266 -4.62 9.35 48.67
C GLN A 266 -5.67 10.29 49.28
N SER A 267 -6.35 11.08 48.44
CA SER A 267 -7.44 11.96 48.87
C SER A 267 -8.61 11.18 49.51
N SER A 268 -9.03 10.06 48.89
CA SER A 268 -10.08 9.17 49.44
C SER A 268 -9.67 8.62 50.80
N ILE A 269 -8.47 8.08 50.92
CA ILE A 269 -7.95 7.55 52.20
C ILE A 269 -7.93 8.64 53.28
N THR A 270 -7.45 9.85 52.91
CA THR A 270 -7.41 10.98 53.87
C THR A 270 -8.81 11.39 54.32
N ASN A 271 -9.79 11.43 53.42
CA ASN A 271 -11.17 11.73 53.74
C ASN A 271 -11.79 10.64 54.65
N GLU A 272 -11.60 9.36 54.34
CA GLU A 272 -12.08 8.24 55.17
C GLU A 272 -11.50 8.31 56.59
N ILE A 273 -10.18 8.56 56.69
CA ILE A 273 -9.53 8.73 58.02
C ILE A 273 -10.15 9.93 58.78
N SER A 274 -10.34 11.06 58.06
CA SER A 274 -10.91 12.28 58.70
C SER A 274 -12.35 12.05 59.16
N GLU A 275 -13.16 11.33 58.38
CA GLU A 275 -14.53 10.95 58.74
C GLU A 275 -14.57 10.02 59.99
N ILE A 276 -13.67 9.01 60.01
CA ILE A 276 -13.59 8.07 61.17
C ILE A 276 -13.17 8.83 62.43
N VAL A 277 -12.13 9.68 62.35
CA VAL A 277 -11.66 10.49 63.50
C VAL A 277 -12.72 11.48 63.94
N GLY A 278 -13.37 12.18 62.97
CA GLY A 278 -14.46 13.09 63.27
C GLY A 278 -15.67 12.42 63.94
N GLY A 279 -16.05 11.21 63.46
CA GLY A 279 -17.10 10.41 64.08
C GLY A 279 -16.74 9.91 65.48
N ALA A 280 -15.50 9.50 65.71
CA ALA A 280 -15.03 9.08 67.06
C ALA A 280 -15.03 10.23 68.06
N ASN A 281 -14.61 11.44 67.62
CA ASN A 281 -14.64 12.67 68.48
C ASN A 281 -16.06 13.15 68.80
N ALA A 282 -17.05 12.89 67.91
CA ALA A 282 -18.46 13.24 68.13
C ALA A 282 -19.19 12.28 69.07
N LEU A 283 -18.63 11.11 69.36
CA LEU A 283 -19.17 10.12 70.33
C LEU A 283 -18.57 10.20 71.72
N GLN A 284 -17.59 11.08 71.94
CA GLN A 284 -17.06 11.49 73.26
C GLN A 284 -17.75 12.75 73.72
#